data_8a5171dc018751dd12f2068d38fdd0cc
#
_entry.id   8a5171dc018751dd12f2068d38fdd0cc
#
_cell.length_a   1.000
_cell.length_b   1.000
_cell.length_c   1.000
_cell.angle_alpha   90.00
_cell.angle_beta   90.00
_cell.angle_gamma   90.00
#
_symmetry.space_group_name_H-M   'P 1'
#
loop_
_entity.id
_entity.type
_entity.pdbx_description
1 polymer ?
#
loop_
_entity_poly.entity_id
_entity_poly.type
_entity_poly.pdbx_seq_one_letter_code
_entity_poly.pdbx_strand_id
1 'polypeptide(L)'
;IRDRSPSRGLGDVYKRQRPDWEAAGAEFTDDVSAYENMKLSLLNASHSLLSYPAFLAGYRRVDEAVRDERFARYLRLFMDRDAGPYVPAPGNTDLELYKKTLLERFGNKAVSDQISRLCFDGVSKIPVYVMPVLTKMIRDDADLERLAFFIAAYRHYLKHGKDDRGRAYEVNEPWLTEEDRKLIAGDDPVDFLGLSPFRSTDLKAADKFVSQYRSMVEGLEKDGVLSVLEKMVLP
;
A
#
# COMPACT_ATOMS: atom_id res chain seq x y z
N ILE A 1 32.70 -8.00 52.98
CA ILE A 1 31.49 -8.19 52.15
C ILE A 1 31.15 -6.79 51.62
N ARG A 2 31.51 -6.50 50.35
CA ARG A 2 31.23 -5.23 49.72
C ARG A 2 29.84 -5.34 49.07
N ASP A 3 28.93 -4.51 49.54
CA ASP A 3 27.61 -4.28 49.04
C ASP A 3 27.72 -3.79 47.59
N ARG A 4 27.22 -4.60 46.63
CA ARG A 4 27.10 -4.20 45.23
C ARG A 4 25.74 -3.52 45.04
N SER A 5 25.72 -2.20 45.19
CA SER A 5 24.61 -1.39 44.72
C SER A 5 24.33 -1.68 43.23
N PRO A 6 23.06 -1.91 42.82
CA PRO A 6 22.74 -2.09 41.40
C PRO A 6 23.11 -0.80 40.64
N SER A 7 23.66 -1.00 39.47
CA SER A 7 24.17 0.07 38.58
C SER A 7 23.06 1.05 38.22
N ARG A 8 22.82 2.05 39.07
CA ARG A 8 22.24 3.31 38.67
C ARG A 8 23.24 3.97 37.75
N GLY A 9 22.97 4.05 36.47
CA GLY A 9 23.85 4.96 35.83
C GLY A 9 24.04 4.87 34.32
N LEU A 10 23.87 3.75 33.67
CA LEU A 10 24.03 3.75 32.19
C LEU A 10 22.86 4.45 31.50
N GLY A 11 21.63 4.27 31.96
CA GLY A 11 20.44 4.92 31.38
C GLY A 11 20.44 6.46 31.57
N ASP A 12 20.89 6.96 32.75
CA ASP A 12 20.92 8.40 33.02
C ASP A 12 22.08 9.11 32.36
N VAL A 13 23.25 8.42 32.19
CA VAL A 13 24.42 8.96 31.48
C VAL A 13 24.11 9.07 29.98
N TYR A 14 23.42 8.08 29.39
CA TYR A 14 23.01 8.15 27.99
C TYR A 14 21.93 9.22 27.74
N LYS A 15 20.97 9.41 28.65
CA LYS A 15 19.95 10.48 28.52
C LYS A 15 20.56 11.88 28.54
N ARG A 16 21.69 12.07 29.25
CA ARG A 16 22.38 13.37 29.33
C ARG A 16 23.33 13.64 28.18
N GLN A 17 23.66 12.63 27.36
CA GLN A 17 24.62 12.73 26.25
C GLN A 17 23.99 12.72 24.87
N ARG A 18 22.67 12.45 24.78
CA ARG A 18 21.95 12.48 23.48
C ARG A 18 21.53 13.91 23.15
N PRO A 19 21.47 14.27 21.86
CA PRO A 19 20.81 15.51 21.44
C PRO A 19 19.37 15.59 21.95
N ASP A 20 18.88 16.80 22.19
CA ASP A 20 17.48 17.07 22.55
C ASP A 20 16.59 16.93 21.30
N TRP A 21 16.30 15.68 20.94
CA TRP A 21 15.49 15.37 19.77
C TRP A 21 14.02 15.75 19.97
N GLU A 22 13.53 15.77 21.20
CA GLU A 22 12.20 16.22 21.55
C GLU A 22 11.98 17.69 21.17
N ALA A 23 13.00 18.53 21.36
CA ALA A 23 12.97 19.94 20.94
C ALA A 23 12.89 20.08 19.40
N ALA A 24 13.33 19.06 18.65
CA ALA A 24 13.20 18.98 17.21
C ALA A 24 11.92 18.27 16.73
N GLY A 25 11.01 17.92 17.66
CA GLY A 25 9.73 17.28 17.35
C GLY A 25 9.78 15.75 17.28
N ALA A 26 10.87 15.09 17.76
CA ALA A 26 10.87 13.64 17.87
C ALA A 26 10.03 13.18 19.06
N GLU A 27 9.18 12.19 18.83
CA GLU A 27 8.35 11.55 19.85
C GLU A 27 9.01 10.26 20.31
N PHE A 28 9.12 10.06 21.63
CA PHE A 28 9.60 8.82 22.22
C PHE A 28 8.42 8.03 22.78
N THR A 29 8.34 6.76 22.46
CA THR A 29 7.26 5.88 22.90
C THR A 29 7.83 4.55 23.37
N ASP A 30 7.14 3.91 24.30
CA ASP A 30 7.39 2.55 24.73
C ASP A 30 6.62 1.53 23.85
N ASP A 31 5.62 1.99 23.08
CA ASP A 31 4.85 1.20 22.11
C ASP A 31 5.15 1.64 20.68
N VAL A 32 6.23 1.12 20.11
CA VAL A 32 6.61 1.33 18.71
C VAL A 32 5.67 0.61 17.75
N SER A 33 5.05 -0.51 18.19
CA SER A 33 4.22 -1.38 17.34
C SER A 33 3.01 -0.66 16.78
N ALA A 34 2.34 0.19 17.59
CA ALA A 34 1.19 0.96 17.15
C ALA A 34 1.55 1.97 16.05
N TYR A 35 2.68 2.68 16.21
CA TYR A 35 3.20 3.61 15.20
C TYR A 35 3.64 2.88 13.93
N GLU A 36 4.30 1.73 14.07
CA GLU A 36 4.68 0.89 12.93
C GLU A 36 3.45 0.42 12.16
N ASN A 37 2.43 -0.10 12.83
CA ASN A 37 1.17 -0.53 12.21
C ASN A 37 0.50 0.63 11.46
N MET A 38 0.41 1.83 12.06
CA MET A 38 -0.13 3.01 11.41
C MET A 38 0.66 3.35 10.14
N LYS A 39 2.00 3.36 10.21
CA LYS A 39 2.86 3.62 9.05
C LYS A 39 2.68 2.57 7.96
N LEU A 40 2.67 1.29 8.29
CA LEU A 40 2.52 0.21 7.32
C LEU A 40 1.17 0.27 6.62
N SER A 41 0.10 0.46 7.38
CA SER A 41 -1.28 0.40 6.87
C SER A 41 -1.71 1.68 6.13
N LEU A 42 -1.16 2.84 6.46
CA LEU A 42 -1.53 4.11 5.80
C LEU A 42 -0.47 4.55 4.78
N LEU A 43 0.80 4.70 5.15
CA LEU A 43 1.83 5.20 4.24
C LEU A 43 2.27 4.13 3.24
N ASN A 44 2.72 2.97 3.72
CA ASN A 44 3.29 1.95 2.84
C ASN A 44 2.21 1.29 1.96
N ALA A 45 1.03 1.04 2.51
CA ALA A 45 -0.10 0.54 1.73
C ALA A 45 -0.53 1.55 0.65
N SER A 46 -0.62 2.85 0.96
CA SER A 46 -0.93 3.88 -0.04
C SER A 46 0.09 3.94 -1.17
N HIS A 47 1.40 3.78 -0.87
CA HIS A 47 2.42 3.66 -1.91
C HIS A 47 2.19 2.43 -2.79
N SER A 48 1.83 1.28 -2.20
CA SER A 48 1.51 0.08 -2.96
C SER A 48 0.28 0.28 -3.85
N LEU A 49 -0.80 0.86 -3.30
CA LEU A 49 -2.02 1.12 -4.06
C LEU A 49 -1.81 2.10 -5.21
N LEU A 50 -0.90 3.07 -5.04
CA LEU A 50 -0.55 4.01 -6.10
C LEU A 50 0.29 3.35 -7.21
N SER A 51 1.20 2.43 -6.86
CA SER A 51 2.30 1.98 -7.71
C SER A 51 1.85 1.47 -9.08
N TYR A 52 1.15 0.34 -9.13
CA TYR A 52 0.78 -0.31 -10.38
C TYR A 52 -0.22 0.49 -11.20
N PRO A 53 -1.33 1.02 -10.60
CA PRO A 53 -2.27 1.83 -11.36
C PRO A 53 -1.62 3.07 -11.97
N ALA A 54 -0.82 3.82 -11.21
CA ALA A 54 -0.18 5.02 -11.73
C ALA A 54 0.88 4.71 -12.79
N PHE A 55 1.63 3.60 -12.63
CA PHE A 55 2.60 3.16 -13.63
C PHE A 55 1.92 2.80 -14.95
N LEU A 56 0.84 2.02 -14.89
CA LEU A 56 0.04 1.61 -16.05
C LEU A 56 -0.61 2.82 -16.74
N ALA A 57 -1.13 3.79 -15.98
CA ALA A 57 -1.66 5.04 -16.53
C ALA A 57 -0.60 5.94 -17.19
N GLY A 58 0.69 5.55 -17.09
CA GLY A 58 1.79 6.21 -17.76
C GLY A 58 2.52 7.26 -16.93
N TYR A 59 2.21 7.40 -15.64
CA TYR A 59 3.01 8.20 -14.71
C TYR A 59 4.32 7.51 -14.36
N ARG A 60 5.35 8.29 -14.07
CA ARG A 60 6.66 7.76 -13.68
C ARG A 60 7.14 8.30 -12.34
N ARG A 61 6.53 9.37 -11.85
CA ARG A 61 6.85 10.01 -10.58
C ARG A 61 5.61 10.06 -9.69
N VAL A 62 5.83 9.86 -8.39
CA VAL A 62 4.76 9.87 -7.37
C VAL A 62 4.05 11.22 -7.33
N ASP A 63 4.81 12.31 -7.33
CA ASP A 63 4.27 13.67 -7.27
C ASP A 63 3.44 14.04 -8.51
N GLU A 64 3.75 13.50 -9.68
CA GLU A 64 2.96 13.68 -10.89
C GLU A 64 1.63 12.93 -10.80
N ALA A 65 1.65 11.68 -10.34
CA ALA A 65 0.44 10.87 -10.19
C ALA A 65 -0.52 11.46 -9.15
N VAL A 66 -0.01 11.89 -8.00
CA VAL A 66 -0.85 12.42 -6.90
C VAL A 66 -1.41 13.82 -7.22
N ARG A 67 -0.84 14.56 -8.21
CA ARG A 67 -1.47 15.79 -8.72
C ARG A 67 -2.69 15.53 -9.59
N ASP A 68 -2.84 14.33 -10.14
CA ASP A 68 -4.09 13.92 -10.76
C ASP A 68 -5.11 13.67 -9.64
N GLU A 69 -6.22 14.42 -9.68
CA GLU A 69 -7.26 14.38 -8.65
C GLU A 69 -7.82 12.98 -8.44
N ARG A 70 -7.88 12.15 -9.49
CA ARG A 70 -8.34 10.77 -9.42
C ARG A 70 -7.48 9.93 -8.48
N PHE A 71 -6.15 10.02 -8.61
CA PHE A 71 -5.24 9.30 -7.72
C PHE A 71 -5.22 9.88 -6.30
N ALA A 72 -5.23 11.20 -6.17
CA ALA A 72 -5.30 11.84 -4.84
C ALA A 72 -6.56 11.38 -4.09
N ARG A 73 -7.71 11.37 -4.76
CA ARG A 73 -9.00 10.95 -4.18
C ARG A 73 -9.02 9.45 -3.90
N TYR A 74 -8.47 8.62 -4.78
CA TYR A 74 -8.33 7.19 -4.57
C TYR A 74 -7.57 6.88 -3.28
N LEU A 75 -6.40 7.48 -3.10
CA LEU A 75 -5.60 7.30 -1.90
C LEU A 75 -6.30 7.86 -0.66
N ARG A 76 -6.97 9.00 -0.78
CA ARG A 76 -7.73 9.58 0.33
C ARG A 76 -8.87 8.66 0.76
N LEU A 77 -9.65 8.15 -0.19
CA LEU A 77 -10.74 7.21 0.09
C LEU A 77 -10.22 5.90 0.71
N PHE A 78 -9.10 5.37 0.21
CA PHE A 78 -8.45 4.21 0.82
C PHE A 78 -8.07 4.48 2.28
N MET A 79 -7.40 5.59 2.56
CA MET A 79 -7.00 5.93 3.93
C MET A 79 -8.19 6.19 4.86
N ASP A 80 -9.30 6.74 4.35
CA ASP A 80 -10.46 7.10 5.18
C ASP A 80 -11.43 5.94 5.38
N ARG A 81 -11.70 5.17 4.33
CA ARG A 81 -12.78 4.19 4.32
C ARG A 81 -12.30 2.75 4.45
N ASP A 82 -11.09 2.45 3.93
CA ASP A 82 -10.59 1.07 3.88
C ASP A 82 -9.59 0.80 5.01
N ALA A 83 -8.52 1.59 5.11
CA ALA A 83 -7.48 1.35 6.11
C ALA A 83 -7.80 2.01 7.47
N GLY A 84 -8.28 3.25 7.46
CA GLY A 84 -8.48 4.04 8.67
C GLY A 84 -9.33 3.39 9.75
N PRO A 85 -10.46 2.73 9.44
CA PRO A 85 -11.27 2.03 10.44
C PRO A 85 -10.54 0.90 11.17
N TYR A 86 -9.46 0.38 10.58
CA TYR A 86 -8.69 -0.76 11.10
C TYR A 86 -7.36 -0.35 11.74
N VAL A 87 -7.05 0.94 11.76
CA VAL A 87 -5.80 1.49 12.29
C VAL A 87 -6.10 2.39 13.47
N PRO A 88 -5.92 1.89 14.71
CA PRO A 88 -6.07 2.75 15.89
C PRO A 88 -4.99 3.83 15.89
N ALA A 89 -5.35 5.04 16.31
CA ALA A 89 -4.40 6.13 16.50
C ALA A 89 -3.45 5.80 17.66
N PRO A 90 -2.13 5.76 17.43
CA PRO A 90 -1.18 5.57 18.52
C PRO A 90 -1.02 6.86 19.34
N GLY A 91 -0.98 6.74 20.67
CA GLY A 91 -0.78 7.87 21.56
C GLY A 91 -1.79 9.00 21.33
N ASN A 92 -1.29 10.21 21.15
CA ASN A 92 -2.09 11.41 20.85
C ASN A 92 -2.07 11.78 19.35
N THR A 93 -1.78 10.83 18.46
CA THR A 93 -1.67 11.10 17.03
C THR A 93 -3.01 11.50 16.42
N ASP A 94 -3.04 12.65 15.76
CA ASP A 94 -4.15 13.06 14.90
C ASP A 94 -4.05 12.34 13.55
N LEU A 95 -4.88 11.30 13.36
CA LEU A 95 -4.89 10.50 12.12
C LEU A 95 -5.32 11.32 10.90
N GLU A 96 -6.22 12.31 11.07
CA GLU A 96 -6.65 13.15 9.95
C GLU A 96 -5.51 14.06 9.48
N LEU A 97 -4.79 14.66 10.42
CA LEU A 97 -3.59 15.43 10.11
C LEU A 97 -2.51 14.54 9.48
N TYR A 98 -2.33 13.32 9.99
CA TYR A 98 -1.37 12.36 9.45
C TYR A 98 -1.67 12.01 7.98
N LYS A 99 -2.92 11.63 7.66
CA LYS A 99 -3.36 11.32 6.29
C LYS A 99 -3.18 12.50 5.34
N LYS A 100 -3.55 13.72 5.79
CA LYS A 100 -3.34 14.94 5.02
C LYS A 100 -1.86 15.16 4.71
N THR A 101 -1.01 15.06 5.74
CA THR A 101 0.45 15.20 5.60
C THR A 101 1.05 14.17 4.66
N LEU A 102 0.53 12.93 4.64
CA LEU A 102 0.99 11.90 3.69
C LEU A 102 0.73 12.32 2.24
N LEU A 103 -0.47 12.80 1.92
CA LEU A 103 -0.80 13.25 0.56
C LEU A 103 0.03 14.47 0.15
N GLU A 104 0.25 15.43 1.06
CA GLU A 104 1.12 16.59 0.81
C GLU A 104 2.57 16.14 0.51
N ARG A 105 3.09 15.17 1.26
CA ARG A 105 4.42 14.61 1.05
C ARG A 105 4.53 13.87 -0.28
N PHE A 106 3.52 13.09 -0.67
CA PHE A 106 3.48 12.41 -1.96
C PHE A 106 3.48 13.41 -3.12
N GLY A 107 2.78 14.54 -2.97
CA GLY A 107 2.76 15.62 -3.96
C GLY A 107 4.02 16.50 -4.00
N ASN A 108 4.99 16.28 -3.09
CA ASN A 108 6.18 17.12 -3.02
C ASN A 108 7.21 16.76 -4.09
N LYS A 109 7.40 17.68 -5.06
CA LYS A 109 8.37 17.54 -6.15
C LYS A 109 9.81 17.31 -5.71
N ALA A 110 10.19 17.88 -4.55
CA ALA A 110 11.57 17.79 -4.06
C ALA A 110 11.97 16.35 -3.66
N VAL A 111 10.98 15.50 -3.30
CA VAL A 111 11.23 14.08 -3.00
C VAL A 111 11.59 13.30 -4.25
N SER A 112 10.99 13.64 -5.40
CA SER A 112 11.26 13.02 -6.72
C SER A 112 11.21 11.50 -6.73
N ASP A 113 10.29 10.90 -5.97
CA ASP A 113 10.19 9.44 -5.85
C ASP A 113 9.68 8.79 -7.15
N GLN A 114 10.30 7.67 -7.54
CA GLN A 114 10.00 6.97 -8.78
C GLN A 114 8.94 5.89 -8.56
N ILE A 115 7.89 5.86 -9.39
CA ILE A 115 6.84 4.83 -9.30
C ILE A 115 7.41 3.44 -9.59
N SER A 116 8.40 3.31 -10.49
CA SER A 116 9.06 2.02 -10.75
C SER A 116 9.70 1.40 -9.50
N ARG A 117 10.24 2.22 -8.60
CA ARG A 117 10.75 1.76 -7.29
C ARG A 117 9.63 1.23 -6.40
N LEU A 118 8.43 1.80 -6.49
CA LEU A 118 7.26 1.32 -5.76
C LEU A 118 6.74 0.00 -6.33
N CYS A 119 6.80 -0.19 -7.66
CA CYS A 119 6.40 -1.42 -8.34
C CYS A 119 7.36 -2.60 -8.09
N PHE A 120 8.60 -2.34 -7.64
CA PHE A 120 9.56 -3.39 -7.34
C PHE A 120 9.14 -4.20 -6.12
N ASP A 121 9.27 -5.54 -6.21
CA ASP A 121 9.08 -6.48 -5.09
C ASP A 121 7.68 -6.40 -4.43
N GLY A 122 6.64 -6.45 -5.23
CA GLY A 122 5.25 -6.55 -4.76
C GLY A 122 4.98 -7.83 -3.99
N VAL A 123 5.63 -8.92 -4.36
CA VAL A 123 5.51 -10.23 -3.71
C VAL A 123 5.80 -10.15 -2.21
N SER A 124 6.83 -9.39 -1.80
CA SER A 124 7.16 -9.21 -0.37
C SER A 124 6.35 -8.09 0.29
N LYS A 125 5.95 -7.06 -0.46
CA LYS A 125 5.28 -5.87 0.09
C LYS A 125 3.79 -6.08 0.33
N ILE A 126 3.09 -6.71 -0.61
CA ILE A 126 1.63 -6.88 -0.55
C ILE A 126 1.20 -7.64 0.71
N PRO A 127 1.84 -8.78 1.10
CA PRO A 127 1.48 -9.51 2.32
C PRO A 127 1.57 -8.68 3.59
N VAL A 128 2.50 -7.73 3.63
CA VAL A 128 2.79 -6.91 4.83
C VAL A 128 1.94 -5.65 4.87
N TYR A 129 1.74 -4.99 3.72
CA TYR A 129 1.12 -3.67 3.70
C TYR A 129 -0.37 -3.68 3.36
N VAL A 130 -0.79 -4.60 2.49
CA VAL A 130 -2.16 -4.60 1.94
C VAL A 130 -3.03 -5.70 2.52
N MET A 131 -2.52 -6.93 2.58
CA MET A 131 -3.30 -8.09 2.99
C MET A 131 -3.88 -8.01 4.41
N PRO A 132 -3.21 -7.42 5.42
CA PRO A 132 -3.79 -7.31 6.76
C PRO A 132 -5.08 -6.48 6.81
N VAL A 133 -5.16 -5.41 6.02
CA VAL A 133 -6.37 -4.58 5.90
C VAL A 133 -7.43 -5.31 5.08
N LEU A 134 -7.07 -5.85 3.90
CA LEU A 134 -7.99 -6.57 3.03
C LEU A 134 -8.67 -7.74 3.75
N THR A 135 -7.90 -8.53 4.53
CA THR A 135 -8.44 -9.66 5.30
C THR A 135 -9.51 -9.22 6.31
N LYS A 136 -9.27 -8.11 7.00
CA LYS A 136 -10.25 -7.54 7.95
C LYS A 136 -11.49 -7.04 7.22
N MET A 137 -11.34 -6.34 6.10
CA MET A 137 -12.43 -5.84 5.29
C MET A 137 -13.32 -6.95 4.73
N ILE A 138 -12.72 -8.06 4.27
CA ILE A 138 -13.48 -9.25 3.80
C ILE A 138 -14.31 -9.82 4.94
N ARG A 139 -13.71 -10.00 6.12
CA ARG A 139 -14.42 -10.52 7.30
C ARG A 139 -15.60 -9.65 7.71
N ASP A 140 -15.45 -8.34 7.60
CA ASP A 140 -16.45 -7.35 8.03
C ASP A 140 -17.44 -7.00 6.90
N ASP A 141 -17.41 -7.72 5.77
CA ASP A 141 -18.23 -7.49 4.56
C ASP A 141 -18.22 -6.04 4.05
N ALA A 142 -17.07 -5.38 4.19
CA ALA A 142 -16.87 -4.00 3.77
C ALA A 142 -16.93 -3.83 2.23
N ASP A 143 -16.84 -2.59 1.76
CA ASP A 143 -16.62 -2.29 0.33
C ASP A 143 -15.16 -2.60 -0.04
N LEU A 144 -14.95 -3.50 -1.01
CA LEU A 144 -13.64 -4.02 -1.39
C LEU A 144 -13.16 -3.46 -2.75
N GLU A 145 -13.91 -2.55 -3.35
CA GLU A 145 -13.72 -2.12 -4.74
C GLU A 145 -12.32 -1.55 -5.00
N ARG A 146 -11.82 -0.69 -4.11
CA ARG A 146 -10.49 -0.07 -4.25
C ARG A 146 -9.34 -1.05 -4.15
N LEU A 147 -9.47 -2.05 -3.29
CA LEU A 147 -8.46 -3.12 -3.16
C LEU A 147 -8.56 -4.13 -4.29
N ALA A 148 -9.77 -4.42 -4.78
CA ALA A 148 -9.99 -5.23 -5.99
C ALA A 148 -9.37 -4.57 -7.23
N PHE A 149 -9.53 -3.26 -7.40
CA PHE A 149 -8.87 -2.47 -8.44
C PHE A 149 -7.34 -2.54 -8.35
N PHE A 150 -6.78 -2.39 -7.14
CA PHE A 150 -5.34 -2.53 -6.94
C PHE A 150 -4.81 -3.91 -7.38
N ILE A 151 -5.50 -5.00 -6.96
CA ILE A 151 -5.08 -6.36 -7.32
C ILE A 151 -5.26 -6.62 -8.82
N ALA A 152 -6.32 -6.08 -9.44
CA ALA A 152 -6.50 -6.14 -10.88
C ALA A 152 -5.40 -5.39 -11.65
N ALA A 153 -4.99 -4.21 -11.17
CA ALA A 153 -3.87 -3.47 -11.74
C ALA A 153 -2.54 -4.19 -11.56
N TYR A 154 -2.31 -4.84 -10.41
CA TYR A 154 -1.12 -5.69 -10.21
C TYR A 154 -1.09 -6.86 -11.20
N ARG A 155 -2.24 -7.55 -11.42
CA ARG A 155 -2.34 -8.57 -12.46
C ARG A 155 -2.02 -8.01 -13.85
N HIS A 156 -2.62 -6.90 -14.21
CA HIS A 156 -2.40 -6.25 -15.51
C HIS A 156 -0.91 -5.93 -15.72
N TYR A 157 -0.27 -5.36 -14.70
CA TYR A 157 1.16 -5.06 -14.70
C TYR A 157 2.02 -6.31 -14.94
N LEU A 158 1.74 -7.41 -14.24
CA LEU A 158 2.52 -8.64 -14.36
C LEU A 158 2.29 -9.38 -15.69
N LYS A 159 1.06 -9.34 -16.23
CA LYS A 159 0.66 -10.16 -17.38
C LYS A 159 0.99 -9.51 -18.71
N HIS A 160 0.80 -8.20 -18.88
CA HIS A 160 0.77 -7.58 -20.21
C HIS A 160 2.10 -6.93 -20.64
N GLY A 161 2.94 -6.47 -19.70
CA GLY A 161 4.24 -5.86 -20.02
C GLY A 161 4.17 -4.57 -20.83
N LYS A 162 2.98 -3.94 -20.91
CA LYS A 162 2.73 -2.66 -21.59
C LYS A 162 1.78 -1.79 -20.77
N ASP A 163 2.08 -0.48 -20.73
CA ASP A 163 1.20 0.49 -20.10
C ASP A 163 0.05 0.93 -21.05
N ASP A 164 -0.94 1.68 -20.52
CA ASP A 164 -2.10 2.17 -21.29
C ASP A 164 -1.73 3.06 -22.49
N ARG A 165 -0.48 3.54 -22.55
CA ARG A 165 0.07 4.30 -23.69
C ARG A 165 0.80 3.40 -24.68
N GLY A 166 0.75 2.07 -24.50
CA GLY A 166 1.40 1.08 -25.36
C GLY A 166 2.92 0.96 -25.17
N ARG A 167 3.51 1.61 -24.14
CA ARG A 167 4.95 1.54 -23.87
C ARG A 167 5.27 0.25 -23.15
N ALA A 168 6.19 -0.53 -23.70
CA ALA A 168 6.69 -1.75 -23.08
C ALA A 168 7.53 -1.45 -21.83
N TYR A 169 7.48 -2.35 -20.87
CA TYR A 169 8.32 -2.33 -19.67
C TYR A 169 8.71 -3.74 -19.23
N GLU A 170 9.78 -3.83 -18.46
CA GLU A 170 10.17 -5.07 -17.82
C GLU A 170 9.55 -5.17 -16.43
N VAL A 171 9.00 -6.34 -16.13
CA VAL A 171 8.48 -6.65 -14.80
C VAL A 171 9.63 -7.00 -13.88
N ASN A 172 9.76 -6.26 -12.78
CA ASN A 172 10.82 -6.48 -11.80
C ASN A 172 10.25 -7.05 -10.48
N GLU A 173 9.98 -8.36 -10.51
CA GLU A 173 9.46 -9.14 -9.38
C GLU A 173 10.38 -10.35 -9.13
N PRO A 174 11.43 -10.16 -8.31
CA PRO A 174 12.49 -11.16 -8.16
C PRO A 174 12.04 -12.45 -7.45
N TRP A 175 10.95 -12.40 -6.67
CA TRP A 175 10.51 -13.52 -5.83
C TRP A 175 9.30 -14.28 -6.38
N LEU A 176 8.88 -14.03 -7.62
CA LEU A 176 7.86 -14.84 -8.27
C LEU A 176 8.36 -16.27 -8.44
N THR A 177 7.59 -17.22 -7.92
CA THR A 177 7.83 -18.66 -8.10
C THR A 177 7.42 -19.12 -9.51
N GLU A 178 7.82 -20.34 -9.89
CA GLU A 178 7.34 -20.98 -11.13
C GLU A 178 5.82 -21.17 -11.12
N GLU A 179 5.24 -21.48 -9.97
CA GLU A 179 3.79 -21.60 -9.79
C GLU A 179 3.09 -20.24 -10.00
N ASP A 180 3.62 -19.16 -9.39
CA ASP A 180 3.09 -17.82 -9.61
C ASP A 180 3.11 -17.44 -11.10
N ARG A 181 4.21 -17.75 -11.81
CA ARG A 181 4.31 -17.45 -13.25
C ARG A 181 3.26 -18.19 -14.09
N LYS A 182 2.93 -19.44 -13.73
CA LYS A 182 1.84 -20.19 -14.36
C LYS A 182 0.48 -19.56 -14.12
N LEU A 183 0.21 -19.13 -12.89
CA LEU A 183 -1.05 -18.46 -12.54
C LEU A 183 -1.19 -17.11 -13.26
N ILE A 184 -0.09 -16.34 -13.42
CA ILE A 184 -0.08 -15.08 -14.16
C ILE A 184 -0.38 -15.31 -15.64
N ALA A 185 0.19 -16.36 -16.23
CA ALA A 185 -0.01 -16.70 -17.64
C ALA A 185 -1.42 -17.23 -17.96
N GLY A 186 -2.13 -17.73 -16.95
CA GLY A 186 -3.47 -18.31 -17.08
C GLY A 186 -4.51 -17.32 -17.63
N ASP A 187 -5.58 -17.87 -18.24
CA ASP A 187 -6.64 -17.05 -18.86
C ASP A 187 -7.72 -16.64 -17.86
N ASP A 188 -8.08 -17.50 -16.89
CA ASP A 188 -9.04 -17.10 -15.85
C ASP A 188 -8.40 -16.10 -14.88
N PRO A 189 -8.91 -14.87 -14.79
CA PRO A 189 -8.37 -13.88 -13.85
C PRO A 189 -8.43 -14.33 -12.40
N VAL A 190 -9.35 -15.22 -12.02
CA VAL A 190 -9.48 -15.71 -10.64
C VAL A 190 -8.31 -16.58 -10.24
N ASP A 191 -7.64 -17.25 -11.18
CA ASP A 191 -6.45 -18.04 -10.86
C ASP A 191 -5.33 -17.18 -10.28
N PHE A 192 -5.22 -15.94 -10.73
CA PHE A 192 -4.28 -14.96 -10.21
C PHE A 192 -4.42 -14.72 -8.70
N LEU A 193 -5.61 -14.85 -8.14
CA LEU A 193 -5.86 -14.71 -6.70
C LEU A 193 -5.20 -15.81 -5.85
N GLY A 194 -4.68 -16.86 -6.49
CA GLY A 194 -3.87 -17.91 -5.86
C GLY A 194 -2.38 -17.60 -5.73
N LEU A 195 -1.90 -16.42 -6.18
CA LEU A 195 -0.49 -16.06 -6.09
C LEU A 195 0.04 -16.07 -4.65
N SER A 196 1.34 -16.32 -4.52
CA SER A 196 2.03 -16.41 -3.23
C SER A 196 1.81 -15.19 -2.31
N PRO A 197 1.76 -13.92 -2.79
CA PRO A 197 1.52 -12.78 -1.91
C PRO A 197 0.12 -12.75 -1.27
N PHE A 198 -0.84 -13.53 -1.76
CA PHE A 198 -2.22 -13.54 -1.24
C PHE A 198 -2.52 -14.72 -0.31
N ARG A 199 -1.57 -15.65 -0.11
CA ARG A 199 -1.78 -16.90 0.64
C ARG A 199 -2.27 -16.75 2.08
N SER A 200 -2.12 -15.59 2.69
CA SER A 200 -2.65 -15.32 4.04
C SER A 200 -4.18 -15.29 4.12
N THR A 201 -4.86 -15.19 2.99
CA THR A 201 -6.32 -15.10 2.89
C THR A 201 -6.79 -15.81 1.63
N ASP A 202 -7.78 -16.69 1.75
CA ASP A 202 -8.40 -17.32 0.58
C ASP A 202 -9.30 -16.30 -0.14
N LEU A 203 -8.69 -15.53 -1.05
CA LEU A 203 -9.40 -14.53 -1.84
C LEU A 203 -10.41 -15.15 -2.80
N LYS A 204 -10.17 -16.41 -3.24
CA LYS A 204 -11.07 -17.13 -4.16
C LYS A 204 -12.39 -17.50 -3.49
N ALA A 205 -12.39 -17.70 -2.17
CA ALA A 205 -13.60 -18.02 -1.40
C ALA A 205 -14.44 -16.76 -1.04
N ALA A 206 -13.95 -15.56 -1.31
CA ALA A 206 -14.64 -14.30 -1.01
C ALA A 206 -15.46 -13.84 -2.23
N ASP A 207 -16.68 -14.34 -2.40
CA ASP A 207 -17.53 -14.11 -3.59
C ASP A 207 -17.65 -12.62 -3.95
N LYS A 208 -17.90 -11.75 -2.96
CA LYS A 208 -17.99 -10.30 -3.16
C LYS A 208 -16.70 -9.73 -3.74
N PHE A 209 -15.56 -10.13 -3.19
CA PHE A 209 -14.25 -9.70 -3.68
C PHE A 209 -14.00 -10.20 -5.10
N VAL A 210 -14.27 -11.48 -5.37
CA VAL A 210 -14.10 -12.08 -6.70
C VAL A 210 -14.96 -11.36 -7.74
N SER A 211 -16.22 -11.04 -7.41
CA SER A 211 -17.11 -10.30 -8.31
C SER A 211 -16.57 -8.90 -8.64
N GLN A 212 -16.16 -8.13 -7.62
CA GLN A 212 -15.58 -6.80 -7.82
C GLN A 212 -14.25 -6.87 -8.58
N TYR A 213 -13.40 -7.85 -8.25
CA TYR A 213 -12.12 -8.05 -8.93
C TYR A 213 -12.30 -8.37 -10.42
N ARG A 214 -13.24 -9.27 -10.81
CA ARG A 214 -13.53 -9.55 -12.21
C ARG A 214 -13.97 -8.29 -12.96
N SER A 215 -14.87 -7.50 -12.37
CA SER A 215 -15.30 -6.22 -12.95
C SER A 215 -14.16 -5.26 -13.17
N MET A 216 -13.21 -5.19 -12.21
CA MET A 216 -12.02 -4.35 -12.35
C MET A 216 -11.07 -4.84 -13.44
N VAL A 217 -10.86 -6.16 -13.56
CA VAL A 217 -10.04 -6.73 -14.63
C VAL A 217 -10.62 -6.39 -16.00
N GLU A 218 -11.93 -6.62 -16.19
CA GLU A 218 -12.62 -6.30 -17.45
C GLU A 218 -12.56 -4.81 -17.77
N GLY A 219 -12.76 -3.96 -16.76
CA GLY A 219 -12.66 -2.51 -16.91
C GLY A 219 -11.27 -2.05 -17.32
N LEU A 220 -10.21 -2.59 -16.70
CA LEU A 220 -8.83 -2.26 -17.05
C LEU A 220 -8.47 -2.69 -18.47
N GLU A 221 -8.90 -3.88 -18.89
CA GLU A 221 -8.64 -4.40 -20.23
C GLU A 221 -9.37 -3.61 -21.33
N LYS A 222 -10.59 -3.12 -21.04
CA LYS A 222 -11.44 -2.40 -21.99
C LYS A 222 -11.18 -0.90 -22.04
N ASP A 223 -11.16 -0.27 -20.87
CA ASP A 223 -11.26 1.18 -20.72
C ASP A 223 -9.94 1.82 -20.24
N GLY A 224 -9.00 1.02 -19.74
CA GLY A 224 -7.75 1.47 -19.13
C GLY A 224 -7.90 2.02 -17.71
N VAL A 225 -6.76 2.27 -17.07
CA VAL A 225 -6.69 2.62 -15.64
C VAL A 225 -7.43 3.90 -15.30
N LEU A 226 -7.21 4.97 -16.08
CA LEU A 226 -7.76 6.28 -15.73
C LEU A 226 -9.29 6.33 -15.81
N SER A 227 -9.87 5.60 -16.76
CA SER A 227 -11.33 5.52 -16.90
C SER A 227 -11.98 4.73 -15.77
N VAL A 228 -11.38 3.59 -15.39
CA VAL A 228 -11.87 2.79 -14.25
C VAL A 228 -11.75 3.59 -12.96
N LEU A 229 -10.61 4.23 -12.74
CA LEU A 229 -10.34 5.03 -11.56
C LEU A 229 -11.35 6.21 -11.44
N GLU A 230 -11.62 6.90 -12.55
CA GLU A 230 -12.58 8.00 -12.60
C GLU A 230 -13.99 7.56 -12.16
N LYS A 231 -14.49 6.45 -12.72
CA LYS A 231 -15.79 5.87 -12.35
C LYS A 231 -15.89 5.47 -10.88
N MET A 232 -14.78 5.01 -10.30
CA MET A 232 -14.72 4.55 -8.91
C MET A 232 -14.64 5.70 -7.90
N VAL A 233 -13.96 6.81 -8.23
CA VAL A 233 -13.64 7.86 -7.24
C VAL A 233 -14.36 9.18 -7.45
N LEU A 234 -14.85 9.44 -8.65
CA LEU A 234 -15.63 10.65 -8.96
C LEU A 234 -17.12 10.31 -8.96
N PRO A 235 -17.99 11.20 -8.41
CA PRO A 235 -19.43 10.98 -8.35
C PRO A 235 -20.10 11.02 -9.71
#